data_a6c6dca36115783984edae2ba548e169
#
_entry.id   a6c6dca36115783984edae2ba548e169
#
_cell.length_a   1.000
_cell.length_b   1.000
_cell.length_c   1.000
_cell.angle_alpha   90.00
_cell.angle_beta   90.00
_cell.angle_gamma   90.00
#
_symmetry.space_group_name_H-M   'P 1'
#
loop_
_entity.id
_entity.type
_entity.pdbx_description
1 polymer ?
#
loop_
_entity_poly.entity_id
_entity_poly.type
_entity_poly.pdbx_seq_one_letter_code
_entity_poly.pdbx_strand_id
1 'polypeptide(L)'
;MTIDYREPVTIRSAAALTTSYVAATTLGKETGLATKVNEYNQLILYVDFTIGSLTSAEIKVEFSPDNSSFYQESHEKLDNGTSNVYTLTYTLSATGAYRIPIQCNDRYIKVSAKGTGTVTNSSMTIKAVMGVN
;
A
#
# COMPACT_ATOMS: atom_id res chain seq x y z
N MET A 1 15.57 19.73 -7.28
CA MET A 1 14.13 19.57 -7.12
C MET A 1 13.82 19.19 -5.69
N THR A 2 12.86 19.83 -5.08
CA THR A 2 12.48 19.61 -3.69
C THR A 2 11.15 18.89 -3.65
N ILE A 3 11.06 17.83 -2.84
CA ILE A 3 9.81 17.12 -2.60
C ILE A 3 9.21 17.68 -1.32
N ASP A 4 7.95 18.09 -1.40
CA ASP A 4 7.18 18.57 -0.26
C ASP A 4 6.38 17.42 0.31
N TYR A 5 6.79 16.92 1.48
CA TYR A 5 6.11 15.81 2.14
C TYR A 5 5.12 16.31 3.18
N ARG A 6 3.99 15.63 3.25
CA ARG A 6 2.99 15.87 4.26
C ARG A 6 3.30 15.08 5.52
N GLU A 7 2.62 15.44 6.62
CA GLU A 7 2.71 14.68 7.85
C GLU A 7 2.22 13.25 7.66
N PRO A 8 2.80 12.29 8.39
CA PRO A 8 2.35 10.91 8.30
C PRO A 8 0.89 10.76 8.74
N VAL A 9 0.15 9.93 8.02
CA VAL A 9 -1.24 9.61 8.33
C VAL A 9 -1.36 8.11 8.55
N THR A 10 -1.94 7.71 9.68
CA THR A 10 -2.21 6.29 9.93
C THR A 10 -3.41 5.87 9.09
N ILE A 11 -3.20 4.99 8.13
CA ILE A 11 -4.27 4.45 7.29
C ILE A 11 -4.75 3.09 7.78
N ARG A 12 -3.94 2.41 8.57
CA ARG A 12 -4.32 1.17 9.24
C ARG A 12 -3.75 1.20 10.65
N SER A 13 -4.63 1.20 11.64
CA SER A 13 -4.22 1.10 13.05
C SER A 13 -3.77 -0.33 13.37
N ALA A 14 -2.94 -0.47 14.40
CA ALA A 14 -2.44 -1.77 14.82
C ALA A 14 -3.60 -2.73 15.10
N ALA A 15 -3.62 -3.83 14.36
CA ALA A 15 -4.62 -4.87 14.49
C ALA A 15 -4.11 -6.16 13.85
N ALA A 16 -4.68 -7.28 14.26
CA ALA A 16 -4.37 -8.56 13.66
C ALA A 16 -4.77 -8.58 12.19
N LEU A 17 -4.03 -9.31 11.39
CA LEU A 17 -4.39 -9.56 10.00
C LEU A 17 -5.45 -10.64 9.91
N THR A 18 -6.15 -10.68 8.78
CA THR A 18 -7.06 -11.76 8.44
C THR A 18 -6.51 -12.50 7.23
N THR A 19 -7.11 -13.64 6.89
CA THR A 19 -6.68 -14.42 5.73
C THR A 19 -7.21 -13.87 4.40
N SER A 20 -8.02 -12.82 4.46
CA SER A 20 -8.52 -12.11 3.28
C SER A 20 -7.99 -10.69 3.30
N TYR A 21 -7.86 -10.08 2.12
CA TYR A 21 -7.47 -8.68 2.04
C TYR A 21 -8.51 -7.78 2.70
N VAL A 22 -8.01 -6.91 3.59
CA VAL A 22 -8.82 -5.87 4.21
C VAL A 22 -8.22 -4.52 3.83
N ALA A 23 -9.05 -3.66 3.25
CA ALA A 23 -8.61 -2.35 2.82
C ALA A 23 -8.36 -1.43 4.01
N ALA A 24 -7.25 -0.71 3.96
CA ALA A 24 -7.02 0.45 4.81
C ALA A 24 -7.84 1.64 4.29
N THR A 25 -7.68 2.79 4.91
CA THR A 25 -8.34 3.99 4.43
C THR A 25 -7.90 4.30 3.01
N THR A 26 -8.86 4.54 2.11
CA THR A 26 -8.56 4.91 0.72
C THR A 26 -7.98 6.32 0.69
N LEU A 27 -6.86 6.46 -0.01
CA LEU A 27 -6.19 7.75 -0.20
C LEU A 27 -6.57 8.32 -1.56
N GLY A 28 -6.76 9.63 -1.61
CA GLY A 28 -7.08 10.30 -2.85
C GLY A 28 -6.65 11.75 -2.83
N LYS A 29 -6.38 12.28 -4.01
CA LYS A 29 -5.93 13.68 -4.14
C LYS A 29 -6.96 14.68 -3.67
N GLU A 30 -8.23 14.28 -3.67
CA GLU A 30 -9.35 15.14 -3.30
C GLU A 30 -9.90 14.84 -1.91
N THR A 31 -9.24 13.99 -1.14
CA THR A 31 -9.69 13.67 0.22
C THR A 31 -9.21 14.73 1.20
N GLY A 32 -9.72 14.66 2.42
CA GLY A 32 -9.31 15.55 3.49
C GLY A 32 -7.85 15.48 3.88
N LEU A 33 -7.10 14.53 3.36
CA LEU A 33 -5.66 14.45 3.56
C LEU A 33 -4.92 15.48 2.74
N ALA A 34 -5.50 15.89 1.61
CA ALA A 34 -4.93 16.95 0.80
C ALA A 34 -5.35 18.30 1.37
N THR A 35 -4.39 19.14 1.66
CA THR A 35 -4.72 20.47 2.16
C THR A 35 -4.85 21.45 1.00
N LYS A 36 -3.81 22.05 0.55
CA LYS A 36 -3.87 23.04 -0.51
C LYS A 36 -3.25 22.59 -1.81
N VAL A 37 -2.62 21.45 -1.79
CA VAL A 37 -2.04 20.86 -2.99
C VAL A 37 -2.77 19.56 -3.23
N ASN A 38 -3.48 19.49 -4.32
CA ASN A 38 -4.29 18.33 -4.65
C ASN A 38 -3.57 17.38 -5.59
N GLU A 39 -2.24 17.50 -5.67
CA GLU A 39 -1.45 16.68 -6.58
C GLU A 39 -0.32 15.99 -5.85
N TYR A 40 -0.61 14.78 -5.36
CA TYR A 40 0.43 13.94 -4.79
C TYR A 40 0.92 12.99 -5.88
N ASN A 41 2.22 12.95 -6.09
CA ASN A 41 2.81 12.00 -7.02
C ASN A 41 3.84 11.09 -6.36
N GLN A 42 4.00 11.23 -5.04
CA GLN A 42 4.84 10.36 -4.25
C GLN A 42 4.05 9.85 -3.05
N LEU A 43 4.17 8.56 -2.78
CA LEU A 43 3.58 7.93 -1.62
C LEU A 43 4.62 7.01 -1.00
N ILE A 44 4.77 7.12 0.31
CA ILE A 44 5.63 6.20 1.04
C ILE A 44 4.79 5.55 2.12
N LEU A 45 4.79 4.23 2.14
CA LEU A 45 4.16 3.46 3.20
C LEU A 45 5.21 3.09 4.22
N TYR A 46 4.90 3.32 5.48
CA TYR A 46 5.69 2.88 6.62
C TYR A 46 4.90 1.82 7.34
N VAL A 47 5.42 0.61 7.35
CA VAL A 47 4.71 -0.57 7.85
C VAL A 47 5.45 -1.13 9.05
N ASP A 48 4.76 -1.19 10.18
CA ASP A 48 5.26 -1.90 11.36
C ASP A 48 4.50 -3.22 11.45
N PHE A 49 5.24 -4.31 11.32
CA PHE A 49 4.67 -5.65 11.21
C PHE A 49 5.21 -6.59 12.25
N THR A 50 4.30 -7.27 12.93
CA THR A 50 4.59 -8.39 13.84
C THR A 50 3.98 -9.64 13.23
N ILE A 51 4.83 -10.60 12.89
CA ILE A 51 4.39 -11.79 12.15
C ILE A 51 3.54 -12.73 13.02
N GLY A 52 3.85 -12.85 14.32
CA GLY A 52 3.13 -13.78 15.18
C GLY A 52 3.21 -15.21 14.64
N SER A 53 2.07 -15.84 14.47
CA SER A 53 1.99 -17.22 13.95
C SER A 53 1.76 -17.29 12.44
N LEU A 54 1.84 -16.16 11.73
CA LEU A 54 1.70 -16.13 10.28
C LEU A 54 2.90 -16.76 9.58
N THR A 55 2.66 -17.29 8.39
CA THR A 55 3.73 -17.65 7.45
C THR A 55 4.28 -16.39 6.79
N SER A 56 3.39 -15.50 6.38
CA SER A 56 3.74 -14.23 5.72
C SER A 56 2.56 -13.28 5.75
N ALA A 57 2.81 -12.04 5.38
CA ALA A 57 1.77 -11.07 5.08
C ALA A 57 1.97 -10.52 3.68
N GLU A 58 0.89 -10.05 3.08
CA GLU A 58 0.94 -9.43 1.76
C GLU A 58 0.25 -8.08 1.80
N ILE A 59 0.85 -7.11 1.15
CA ILE A 59 0.26 -5.79 0.93
C ILE A 59 0.03 -5.64 -0.57
N LYS A 60 -1.19 -5.24 -0.91
CA LYS A 60 -1.61 -4.98 -2.28
C LYS A 60 -1.95 -3.50 -2.40
N VAL A 61 -1.46 -2.88 -3.47
CA VAL A 61 -1.77 -1.48 -3.78
C VAL A 61 -2.57 -1.44 -5.07
N GLU A 62 -3.70 -0.77 -5.02
CA GLU A 62 -4.58 -0.60 -6.17
C GLU A 62 -4.82 0.87 -6.43
N PHE A 63 -4.97 1.20 -7.71
CA PHE A 63 -5.16 2.57 -8.18
C PHE A 63 -6.52 2.69 -8.86
N SER A 64 -7.12 3.87 -8.73
CA SER A 64 -8.42 4.12 -9.33
C SER A 64 -8.52 5.53 -9.89
N PRO A 65 -9.12 5.69 -11.09
CA PRO A 65 -9.41 7.01 -11.64
C PRO A 65 -10.68 7.63 -11.07
N ASP A 66 -11.57 6.82 -10.48
CA ASP A 66 -12.94 7.26 -10.14
C ASP A 66 -13.39 6.86 -8.73
N ASN A 67 -12.52 6.26 -7.92
CA ASN A 67 -12.84 5.73 -6.58
C ASN A 67 -13.93 4.64 -6.60
N SER A 68 -14.10 3.99 -7.71
CA SER A 68 -15.10 2.93 -7.88
C SER A 68 -14.48 1.67 -8.45
N SER A 69 -13.71 1.79 -9.51
CA SER A 69 -13.00 0.68 -10.13
C SER A 69 -11.53 0.76 -9.77
N PHE A 70 -11.00 -0.28 -9.17
CA PHE A 70 -9.62 -0.32 -8.69
C PHE A 70 -8.81 -1.34 -9.47
N TYR A 71 -7.59 -0.97 -9.80
CA TYR A 71 -6.68 -1.77 -10.62
C TYR A 71 -5.38 -1.97 -9.87
N GLN A 72 -4.97 -3.21 -9.72
CA GLN A 72 -3.72 -3.54 -9.05
C GLN A 72 -2.55 -3.15 -9.94
N GLU A 73 -1.49 -2.64 -9.33
CA GLU A 73 -0.28 -2.33 -10.07
C GLU A 73 0.27 -3.57 -10.74
N SER A 74 0.69 -3.44 -11.99
CA SER A 74 1.11 -4.55 -12.81
C SER A 74 2.42 -4.24 -13.51
N HIS A 75 3.18 -5.29 -13.77
CA HIS A 75 4.43 -5.22 -14.51
C HIS A 75 4.38 -6.11 -15.73
N GLU A 76 4.99 -5.63 -16.78
CA GLU A 76 5.23 -6.43 -17.97
C GLU A 76 6.59 -7.10 -17.86
N LYS A 77 6.63 -8.38 -18.14
CA LYS A 77 7.87 -9.14 -18.18
C LYS A 77 7.95 -9.90 -19.49
N LEU A 78 9.07 -9.74 -20.19
CA LEU A 78 9.32 -10.46 -21.41
C LEU A 78 9.98 -11.79 -21.09
N ASP A 79 9.37 -12.87 -21.54
CA ASP A 79 9.85 -14.23 -21.32
C ASP A 79 9.77 -15.00 -22.64
N ASN A 80 10.93 -15.41 -23.17
CA ASN A 80 11.04 -16.14 -24.45
C ASN A 80 10.27 -15.46 -25.59
N GLY A 81 10.37 -14.14 -25.69
CA GLY A 81 9.70 -13.38 -26.73
C GLY A 81 8.21 -13.14 -26.48
N THR A 82 7.67 -13.62 -25.37
CA THR A 82 6.29 -13.39 -24.99
C THR A 82 6.21 -12.39 -23.86
N SER A 83 5.36 -11.38 -24.02
CA SER A 83 5.11 -10.39 -22.99
C SER A 83 4.00 -10.89 -22.07
N ASN A 84 4.30 -11.00 -20.77
CA ASN A 84 3.35 -11.40 -19.75
C ASN A 84 3.15 -10.26 -18.76
N VAL A 85 1.96 -10.14 -18.23
CA VAL A 85 1.63 -9.12 -17.22
C VAL A 85 1.45 -9.80 -15.86
N TYR A 86 2.17 -9.30 -14.87
CA TYR A 86 2.13 -9.80 -13.50
C TYR A 86 1.64 -8.69 -12.58
N THR A 87 0.78 -9.02 -11.65
CA THR A 87 0.38 -8.09 -10.60
C THR A 87 1.44 -8.03 -9.51
N LEU A 88 1.61 -6.85 -8.91
CA LEU A 88 2.59 -6.63 -7.86
C LEU A 88 1.95 -6.74 -6.50
N THR A 89 2.54 -7.56 -5.64
CA THR A 89 2.25 -7.59 -4.20
C THR A 89 3.55 -7.47 -3.44
N TYR A 90 3.48 -6.90 -2.25
CA TYR A 90 4.63 -6.81 -1.35
C TYR A 90 4.47 -7.88 -0.28
N THR A 91 5.38 -8.83 -0.22
CA THR A 91 5.33 -9.94 0.73
C THR A 91 6.30 -9.68 1.88
N LEU A 92 5.79 -9.73 3.10
CA LEU A 92 6.56 -9.56 4.32
C LEU A 92 6.64 -10.91 5.02
N SER A 93 7.87 -11.41 5.21
CA SER A 93 8.10 -12.75 5.76
C SER A 93 8.69 -12.74 7.15
N ALA A 94 8.88 -11.57 7.76
CA ALA A 94 9.47 -11.42 9.08
C ALA A 94 8.91 -10.19 9.78
N THR A 95 8.88 -10.23 11.09
CA THR A 95 8.61 -9.05 11.91
C THR A 95 9.62 -7.96 11.59
N GLY A 96 9.17 -6.74 11.46
CA GLY A 96 10.06 -5.61 11.20
C GLY A 96 9.32 -4.34 10.84
N ALA A 97 10.10 -3.33 10.54
CA ALA A 97 9.64 -2.04 10.06
C ALA A 97 10.06 -1.90 8.59
N TYR A 98 9.12 -1.61 7.73
CA TYR A 98 9.34 -1.59 6.29
C TYR A 98 8.96 -0.23 5.72
N ARG A 99 9.74 0.22 4.76
CA ARG A 99 9.48 1.45 4.01
C ARG A 99 9.28 1.09 2.55
N ILE A 100 8.07 1.37 2.05
CA ILE A 100 7.70 1.00 0.68
C ILE A 100 7.36 2.27 -0.10
N PRO A 101 8.24 2.74 -0.98
CA PRO A 101 7.95 3.88 -1.84
C PRO A 101 7.08 3.45 -3.02
N ILE A 102 6.08 4.27 -3.35
CA ILE A 102 5.14 4.01 -4.42
C ILE A 102 4.98 5.27 -5.25
N GLN A 103 5.11 5.16 -6.55
CA GLN A 103 4.81 6.25 -7.43
C GLN A 103 3.30 6.37 -7.61
N CYS A 104 2.77 7.56 -7.36
CA CYS A 104 1.35 7.79 -7.26
C CYS A 104 0.94 8.82 -8.31
N ASN A 105 0.38 8.36 -9.43
CA ASN A 105 -0.09 9.23 -10.51
C ASN A 105 -1.61 9.23 -10.67
N ASP A 106 -2.31 8.44 -9.87
CA ASP A 106 -3.76 8.30 -9.93
C ASP A 106 -4.45 9.16 -8.89
N ARG A 107 -5.75 9.35 -9.07
CA ARG A 107 -6.54 10.15 -8.12
C ARG A 107 -6.75 9.43 -6.79
N TYR A 108 -6.94 8.12 -6.83
CA TYR A 108 -7.25 7.33 -5.65
C TYR A 108 -6.34 6.12 -5.56
N ILE A 109 -5.96 5.80 -4.34
CA ILE A 109 -5.10 4.67 -4.05
C ILE A 109 -5.72 3.91 -2.89
N LYS A 110 -5.82 2.60 -3.03
CA LYS A 110 -6.28 1.72 -1.97
C LYS A 110 -5.16 0.74 -1.61
N VAL A 111 -4.86 0.68 -0.33
CA VAL A 111 -3.87 -0.24 0.22
C VAL A 111 -4.62 -1.30 1.01
N SER A 112 -4.36 -2.56 0.73
CA SER A 112 -4.99 -3.68 1.41
C SER A 112 -3.94 -4.63 1.93
N ALA A 113 -4.24 -5.31 3.02
CA ALA A 113 -3.31 -6.25 3.64
C ALA A 113 -4.03 -7.53 4.03
N LYS A 114 -3.31 -8.64 3.95
CA LYS A 114 -3.78 -9.94 4.46
C LYS A 114 -2.63 -10.72 5.05
N GLY A 115 -2.96 -11.74 5.84
CA GLY A 115 -2.00 -12.71 6.34
C GLY A 115 -2.22 -14.07 5.71
N THR A 116 -1.15 -14.85 5.62
CA THR A 116 -1.18 -16.24 5.20
C THR A 116 -0.78 -17.11 6.38
N GLY A 117 -1.60 -18.11 6.66
CA GLY A 117 -1.39 -19.00 7.79
C GLY A 117 -2.25 -18.64 8.99
N THR A 118 -1.75 -18.85 10.20
CA THR A 118 -2.48 -18.59 11.44
C THR A 118 -2.28 -17.14 11.86
N VAL A 119 -3.36 -16.39 11.96
CA VAL A 119 -3.30 -14.94 12.20
C VAL A 119 -3.07 -14.56 13.67
N THR A 120 -3.01 -15.54 14.56
CA THR A 120 -2.84 -15.32 15.99
C THR A 120 -1.57 -14.52 16.29
N ASN A 121 -1.70 -13.50 17.14
CA ASN A 121 -0.60 -12.64 17.58
C ASN A 121 0.06 -11.85 16.44
N SER A 122 -0.58 -11.77 15.27
CA SER A 122 -0.13 -10.89 14.21
C SER A 122 -0.62 -9.47 14.46
N SER A 123 0.13 -8.51 13.95
CA SER A 123 -0.27 -7.10 14.00
C SER A 123 0.40 -6.33 12.88
N MET A 124 -0.32 -5.38 12.32
CA MET A 124 0.24 -4.50 11.30
C MET A 124 -0.32 -3.10 11.43
N THR A 125 0.58 -2.12 11.44
CA THR A 125 0.24 -0.71 11.37
C THR A 125 0.78 -0.16 10.05
N ILE A 126 -0.02 0.60 9.33
CA ILE A 126 0.43 1.25 8.09
C ILE A 126 0.21 2.75 8.22
N LYS A 127 1.28 3.50 8.03
CA LYS A 127 1.24 4.96 7.92
C LYS A 127 1.61 5.35 6.50
N ALA A 128 0.99 6.39 6.01
CA ALA A 128 1.25 6.91 4.68
C ALA A 128 1.79 8.33 4.77
N VAL A 129 2.84 8.58 4.01
CA VAL A 129 3.38 9.92 3.81
C VAL A 129 3.23 10.25 2.32
N MET A 130 2.54 11.33 2.03
CA MET A 130 2.32 11.77 0.66
C MET A 130 3.21 12.98 0.37
N GLY A 131 3.72 13.04 -0.84
CA GLY A 131 4.60 14.11 -1.25
C GLY A 131 4.26 14.64 -2.63
N VAL A 132 4.69 15.86 -2.87
CA VAL A 132 4.57 16.55 -4.16
C VAL A 132 5.97 16.86 -4.65
N ASN A 133 6.18 16.52 -5.89
CA ASN A 133 7.47 16.73 -6.52
C ASN A 133 7.37 17.81 -7.60
#